data_509d636b9fbbcd0a0b9b1862b7660450
#
_entry.id   509d636b9fbbcd0a0b9b1862b7660450
#
_cell.length_a   1.000
_cell.length_b   1.000
_cell.length_c   1.000
_cell.angle_alpha   90.00
_cell.angle_beta   90.00
_cell.angle_gamma   90.00
#
_symmetry.space_group_name_H-M   'P 1'
#
loop_
_entity.id
_entity.type
_entity.pdbx_description
1 polymer ?
#
loop_
_entity_poly.entity_id
_entity_poly.type
_entity_poly.pdbx_seq_one_letter_code
_entity_poly.pdbx_strand_id
1 'polypeptide(L)'
;MKREPFVFVIMRLNLKAVLLFLTVIVMIITSAVYMRCVEFTFPQDLVKRWDRRLYAVGNADLLHDQLDGSDDGRGGIATNDGFNLQELQDIECIINQEYTVHCKRDGDNREVYVPFSFLRHYFDISGAMSSPASPLTTIDGNSNSQAQSKFLWMHSTAKINVPKGKYDARGVFMYFENYNVEIRDRVKCISAVDGVPVSTQWEKKGYFYPTQIAQFALSHYSKNLTEPEPRIRMLENVDSVQANWLLPSKISNLTRIWHPKFNSSVIQYETASDFDSAIALKEIDQTLDLVLSADLLLVTNSSSLMITVENRETKHTYRVHYVPVDLLLSVQDENIYYGLGLQALNKWHHLTRDLHIDVQKGMALDGPKKSPIRVKRTDLRILAVSFLGVGFFDNISLSTYDHMANFYDAAEWLVNNQDQNTGGWPNPVRRSLNGFAELKAGWLSAMGQGHAISVLARAYWKSGGDKRYLKAAALGLKPYRVFSKGGGVLARFMDKYFWYEEYPTTPASFVLNGFIYSLLGLYDLNSTAPSFIANEAGQFFQQGMISLKNMLLLFDTGSGTSYDLRHLSLGVAPNLARWDYHATHVNQLLLLATIDNDPLISRTAERWKGYMFVSC
;
A
#
# COMPACT_ATOMS: atom_id res chain seq x y z
N MET A 1 1.80 -77.88 23.14
CA MET A 1 2.29 -77.11 24.31
C MET A 1 3.75 -76.79 24.12
N LYS A 2 4.04 -75.52 23.86
CA LYS A 2 5.25 -74.77 24.23
C LYS A 2 5.13 -73.42 23.56
N ARG A 3 4.59 -72.49 24.28
CA ARG A 3 4.68 -71.03 23.98
C ARG A 3 5.65 -70.47 25.03
N GLU A 4 6.44 -69.48 24.50
CA GLU A 4 7.23 -68.53 25.25
C GLU A 4 8.72 -68.82 25.44
N PRO A 5 9.57 -68.20 24.60
CA PRO A 5 10.47 -67.19 25.12
C PRO A 5 10.74 -66.00 24.17
N PHE A 6 9.97 -65.85 23.06
CA PHE A 6 10.30 -64.80 22.05
C PHE A 6 9.91 -63.35 22.47
N VAL A 7 8.89 -63.18 23.29
CA VAL A 7 8.37 -61.85 23.66
C VAL A 7 9.31 -61.12 24.62
N PHE A 8 10.02 -61.80 25.49
CA PHE A 8 10.89 -61.15 26.48
C PHE A 8 12.21 -60.61 25.91
N VAL A 9 12.73 -61.19 24.83
CA VAL A 9 13.97 -60.70 24.17
C VAL A 9 13.70 -59.51 23.34
N ILE A 10 12.55 -59.41 22.66
CA ILE A 10 12.12 -58.25 21.84
C ILE A 10 11.86 -57.03 22.74
N MET A 11 11.24 -57.19 23.89
CA MET A 11 10.99 -56.08 24.83
C MET A 11 12.27 -55.47 25.42
N ARG A 12 13.32 -56.27 25.69
CA ARG A 12 14.60 -55.75 26.21
C ARG A 12 15.43 -54.99 25.16
N LEU A 13 15.37 -55.40 23.89
CA LEU A 13 16.04 -54.69 22.79
C LEU A 13 15.36 -53.35 22.49
N ASN A 14 14.02 -53.32 22.53
CA ASN A 14 13.25 -52.11 22.29
C ASN A 14 13.43 -51.05 23.39
N LEU A 15 13.58 -51.44 24.66
CA LEU A 15 13.75 -50.47 25.75
C LEU A 15 15.08 -49.71 25.64
N LYS A 16 16.17 -50.39 25.27
CA LYS A 16 17.46 -49.74 25.02
C LYS A 16 17.43 -48.86 23.79
N ALA A 17 16.75 -49.26 22.71
CA ALA A 17 16.57 -48.47 21.50
C ALA A 17 15.69 -47.23 21.76
N VAL A 18 14.63 -47.39 22.54
CA VAL A 18 13.75 -46.26 22.94
C VAL A 18 14.50 -45.26 23.83
N LEU A 19 15.30 -45.74 24.79
CA LEU A 19 16.13 -44.86 25.62
C LEU A 19 17.20 -44.13 24.79
N LEU A 20 17.84 -44.80 23.84
CA LEU A 20 18.79 -44.16 22.93
C LEU A 20 18.12 -43.12 22.04
N PHE A 21 16.93 -43.41 21.53
CA PHE A 21 16.15 -42.49 20.72
C PHE A 21 15.70 -41.25 21.52
N LEU A 22 15.27 -41.44 22.77
CA LEU A 22 14.90 -40.34 23.67
C LEU A 22 16.11 -39.48 24.05
N THR A 23 17.29 -40.06 24.27
CA THR A 23 18.52 -39.28 24.54
C THR A 23 18.97 -38.49 23.32
N VAL A 24 18.83 -39.04 22.12
CA VAL A 24 19.12 -38.29 20.86
C VAL A 24 18.13 -37.15 20.68
N ILE A 25 16.83 -37.34 20.91
CA ILE A 25 15.82 -36.28 20.84
C ILE A 25 16.11 -35.16 21.87
N VAL A 26 16.45 -35.53 23.10
CA VAL A 26 16.80 -34.54 24.14
C VAL A 26 18.06 -33.77 23.73
N MET A 27 19.08 -34.43 23.16
CA MET A 27 20.26 -33.71 22.65
C MET A 27 19.97 -32.80 21.48
N ILE A 28 19.07 -33.18 20.56
CA ILE A 28 18.64 -32.31 19.44
C ILE A 28 17.86 -31.11 19.97
N ILE A 29 16.95 -31.31 20.92
CA ILE A 29 16.18 -30.25 21.54
C ILE A 29 17.08 -29.29 22.33
N THR A 30 18.00 -29.80 23.14
CA THR A 30 18.95 -28.95 23.87
C THR A 30 19.93 -28.25 22.96
N SER A 31 20.38 -28.88 21.88
CA SER A 31 21.20 -28.22 20.84
C SER A 31 20.44 -27.15 20.09
N ALA A 32 19.17 -27.38 19.75
CA ALA A 32 18.31 -26.39 19.10
C ALA A 32 17.97 -25.20 20.02
N VAL A 33 17.77 -25.43 21.31
CA VAL A 33 17.59 -24.38 22.31
C VAL A 33 18.90 -23.61 22.53
N TYR A 34 20.04 -24.29 22.58
CA TYR A 34 21.35 -23.65 22.70
C TYR A 34 21.71 -22.83 21.47
N MET A 35 21.42 -23.34 20.26
CA MET A 35 21.59 -22.56 19.00
C MET A 35 20.68 -21.33 18.96
N ARG A 36 19.44 -21.42 19.42
CA ARG A 36 18.57 -20.24 19.56
C ARG A 36 19.07 -19.22 20.59
N CYS A 37 19.68 -19.69 21.68
CA CYS A 37 20.29 -18.80 22.66
C CYS A 37 21.60 -18.17 22.16
N VAL A 38 22.35 -18.86 21.28
CA VAL A 38 23.61 -18.35 20.69
C VAL A 38 23.35 -17.38 19.53
N GLU A 39 22.27 -17.55 18.79
CA GLU A 39 21.87 -16.57 17.73
C GLU A 39 21.38 -15.23 18.30
N PHE A 40 21.06 -15.15 19.59
CA PHE A 40 20.66 -13.89 20.25
C PHE A 40 21.80 -13.12 20.92
N THR A 41 23.00 -13.66 20.94
CA THR A 41 24.19 -12.90 21.35
C THR A 41 25.00 -12.46 20.14
N PHE A 42 24.45 -11.51 19.38
CA PHE A 42 25.28 -10.65 18.55
C PHE A 42 26.31 -9.95 19.46
N PRO A 43 27.60 -9.93 19.11
CA PRO A 43 28.59 -9.24 19.92
C PRO A 43 28.15 -7.78 20.09
N GLN A 44 27.82 -7.40 21.30
CA GLN A 44 27.41 -6.02 21.65
C GLN A 44 28.43 -4.97 21.17
N ASP A 45 29.67 -5.35 20.95
CA ASP A 45 30.72 -4.48 20.44
C ASP A 45 30.57 -4.10 18.96
N LEU A 46 29.94 -4.92 18.13
CA LEU A 46 29.66 -4.59 16.74
C LEU A 46 28.43 -3.65 16.62
N VAL A 47 27.41 -3.88 17.42
CA VAL A 47 26.23 -2.99 17.49
C VAL A 47 26.63 -1.63 18.06
N LYS A 48 27.44 -1.60 19.13
CA LYS A 48 28.00 -0.36 19.70
C LYS A 48 28.91 0.40 18.72
N ARG A 49 29.62 -0.29 17.83
CA ARG A 49 30.47 0.34 16.81
C ARG A 49 29.66 0.92 15.64
N TRP A 50 28.52 0.29 15.29
CA TRP A 50 27.60 0.80 14.27
C TRP A 50 26.76 1.96 14.81
N ASP A 51 26.23 1.85 16.02
CA ASP A 51 25.48 2.91 16.67
C ASP A 51 26.36 4.17 16.88
N ARG A 52 27.62 4.00 17.33
CA ARG A 52 28.53 5.15 17.47
C ARG A 52 28.81 5.87 16.14
N ARG A 53 28.87 5.14 15.01
CA ARG A 53 29.04 5.79 13.69
C ARG A 53 27.77 6.50 13.23
N LEU A 54 26.61 5.93 13.48
CA LEU A 54 25.34 6.57 13.17
C LEU A 54 25.04 7.76 14.08
N TYR A 55 25.39 7.66 15.35
CA TYR A 55 25.33 8.77 16.29
C TYR A 55 26.31 9.90 15.93
N ALA A 56 27.53 9.56 15.56
CA ALA A 56 28.52 10.55 15.16
C ALA A 56 28.12 11.29 13.88
N VAL A 57 27.45 10.63 12.95
CA VAL A 57 27.01 11.24 11.68
C VAL A 57 25.72 12.04 11.84
N GLY A 58 24.73 11.54 12.58
CA GLY A 58 23.44 12.22 12.73
C GLY A 58 23.49 13.43 13.68
N ASN A 59 24.30 13.37 14.75
CA ASN A 59 24.40 14.45 15.73
C ASN A 59 25.54 15.42 15.45
N ALA A 60 26.61 14.98 14.73
CA ALA A 60 27.69 15.89 14.38
C ALA A 60 27.24 17.02 13.46
N ASP A 61 26.32 16.71 12.51
CA ASP A 61 25.85 17.73 11.58
C ASP A 61 24.88 18.74 12.23
N LEU A 62 24.12 18.33 13.26
CA LEU A 62 23.29 19.25 14.05
C LEU A 62 24.13 20.13 15.01
N LEU A 63 25.31 19.63 15.42
CA LEU A 63 26.19 20.32 16.33
C LEU A 63 27.22 21.22 15.61
N HIS A 64 27.52 20.93 14.33
CA HIS A 64 28.45 21.78 13.55
C HIS A 64 27.81 23.11 13.16
N ASP A 65 26.50 23.19 12.96
CA ASP A 65 25.78 24.44 12.67
C ASP A 65 25.78 25.43 13.86
N GLN A 66 26.19 24.99 15.07
CA GLN A 66 26.28 25.83 16.26
C GLN A 66 27.72 26.17 16.69
N LEU A 67 28.75 25.53 16.11
CA LEU A 67 30.14 25.72 16.52
C LEU A 67 30.97 26.65 15.63
N ASP A 68 30.49 27.06 14.45
CA ASP A 68 31.17 28.00 13.55
C ASP A 68 30.69 29.46 13.73
N GLY A 69 30.49 29.87 14.97
CA GLY A 69 30.43 31.28 15.37
C GLY A 69 31.84 31.78 15.69
N SER A 70 32.61 32.20 14.70
CA SER A 70 33.88 32.86 14.87
C SER A 70 33.76 34.06 15.80
N ASP A 71 34.58 34.01 16.83
CA ASP A 71 34.92 35.06 17.76
C ASP A 71 35.34 36.35 17.02
N ASP A 72 34.48 37.35 17.00
CA ASP A 72 34.85 38.76 16.82
C ASP A 72 33.93 39.64 17.67
N GLY A 73 34.52 40.15 18.72
CA GLY A 73 33.89 40.93 19.75
C GLY A 73 33.19 42.19 19.27
N ARG A 74 31.94 42.34 19.64
CA ARG A 74 31.28 43.52 20.23
C ARG A 74 29.77 43.25 20.45
N GLY A 75 29.48 43.15 21.73
CA GLY A 75 28.26 43.72 22.32
C GLY A 75 26.89 43.12 21.96
N GLY A 76 26.34 42.29 22.85
CA GLY A 76 24.94 42.32 23.09
C GLY A 76 24.18 41.00 22.87
N ILE A 77 23.73 40.46 23.99
CA ILE A 77 22.70 39.41 24.22
C ILE A 77 23.21 37.97 23.98
N ALA A 78 23.62 37.36 25.07
CA ALA A 78 23.97 35.96 25.18
C ALA A 78 22.75 35.07 24.97
N THR A 79 22.75 34.27 23.90
CA THR A 79 22.11 32.97 23.86
C THR A 79 23.22 31.94 23.62
N ASN A 80 23.94 31.66 24.70
CA ASN A 80 24.94 30.61 24.76
C ASN A 80 24.22 29.31 25.16
N ASP A 81 23.66 28.58 24.24
CA ASP A 81 23.38 27.16 24.41
C ASP A 81 24.25 26.37 23.43
N GLY A 82 25.57 26.39 23.70
CA GLY A 82 26.53 25.48 23.06
C GLY A 82 26.25 24.05 23.53
N PHE A 83 25.76 23.23 22.63
CA PHE A 83 25.54 21.80 22.87
C PHE A 83 26.90 21.11 23.09
N ASN A 84 27.19 20.70 24.32
CA ASN A 84 28.41 19.95 24.63
C ASN A 84 28.13 18.45 24.55
N LEU A 85 28.60 17.78 23.50
CA LEU A 85 28.44 16.33 23.26
C LEU A 85 28.92 15.45 24.44
N GLN A 86 29.71 15.99 25.38
CA GLN A 86 30.21 15.26 26.55
C GLN A 86 29.18 15.18 27.69
N GLU A 87 28.07 15.94 27.65
CA GLU A 87 27.06 15.98 28.69
C GLU A 87 25.85 15.09 28.45
N LEU A 88 25.73 14.46 27.26
CA LEU A 88 24.61 13.58 26.95
C LEU A 88 24.72 12.25 27.72
N GLN A 89 23.73 11.96 28.54
CA GLN A 89 23.65 10.74 29.35
C GLN A 89 22.91 9.64 28.60
N ASP A 90 23.45 8.42 28.63
CA ASP A 90 22.75 7.24 28.10
C ASP A 90 21.60 6.88 29.03
N ILE A 91 20.40 6.71 28.45
CA ILE A 91 19.18 6.30 29.15
C ILE A 91 18.47 5.20 28.36
N GLU A 92 17.59 4.47 29.02
CA GLU A 92 16.66 3.56 28.36
C GLU A 92 15.31 4.27 28.12
N CYS A 93 14.88 4.28 26.86
CA CYS A 93 13.53 4.70 26.49
C CYS A 93 12.63 3.47 26.44
N ILE A 94 11.56 3.47 27.23
CA ILE A 94 10.51 2.46 27.19
C ILE A 94 9.34 3.04 26.42
N ILE A 95 9.06 2.52 25.23
CA ILE A 95 8.05 3.05 24.33
C ILE A 95 6.87 2.10 24.33
N ASN A 96 5.69 2.60 24.71
CA ASN A 96 4.44 1.86 24.84
C ASN A 96 4.55 0.59 25.74
N GLN A 97 5.53 0.57 26.66
CA GLN A 97 5.85 -0.59 27.50
C GLN A 97 6.22 -1.87 26.72
N GLU A 98 6.44 -1.76 25.42
CA GLU A 98 6.74 -2.89 24.52
C GLU A 98 8.17 -2.85 23.96
N TYR A 99 8.73 -1.67 23.81
CA TYR A 99 10.04 -1.49 23.17
C TYR A 99 11.01 -0.80 24.12
N THR A 100 12.16 -1.41 24.32
CA THR A 100 13.29 -0.77 25.01
C THR A 100 14.32 -0.32 23.96
N VAL A 101 14.65 0.96 23.94
CA VAL A 101 15.57 1.57 22.99
C VAL A 101 16.60 2.38 23.75
N HIS A 102 17.88 2.27 23.40
CA HIS A 102 18.92 3.12 23.95
C HIS A 102 18.78 4.53 23.42
N CYS A 103 18.51 5.47 24.30
CA CYS A 103 18.36 6.89 24.03
C CYS A 103 19.49 7.68 24.70
N LYS A 104 19.58 8.96 24.35
CA LYS A 104 20.42 9.92 25.05
C LYS A 104 19.56 11.07 25.56
N ARG A 105 19.84 11.57 26.75
CA ARG A 105 19.22 12.77 27.26
C ARG A 105 20.24 13.88 27.45
N ASP A 106 19.80 15.10 27.30
CA ASP A 106 20.51 16.28 27.74
C ASP A 106 20.59 16.31 29.26
N GLY A 107 21.73 16.75 29.83
CA GLY A 107 21.97 16.84 31.26
C GLY A 107 20.90 17.62 32.02
N ASP A 108 20.31 18.62 31.39
CA ASP A 108 19.23 19.45 31.93
C ASP A 108 17.82 18.79 31.92
N ASN A 109 17.69 17.55 31.49
CA ASN A 109 16.43 16.81 31.33
C ASN A 109 15.40 17.43 30.37
N ARG A 110 15.80 18.33 29.49
CA ARG A 110 14.89 19.03 28.58
C ARG A 110 14.59 18.25 27.33
N GLU A 111 15.59 17.52 26.79
CA GLU A 111 15.46 16.80 25.54
C GLU A 111 15.96 15.37 25.64
N VAL A 112 15.32 14.48 24.87
CA VAL A 112 15.69 13.07 24.73
C VAL A 112 15.90 12.77 23.25
N TYR A 113 17.06 12.25 22.90
CA TYR A 113 17.42 11.88 21.54
C TYR A 113 17.19 10.39 21.33
N VAL A 114 16.33 10.08 20.37
CA VAL A 114 15.97 8.71 19.99
C VAL A 114 16.64 8.34 18.67
N PRO A 115 17.22 7.13 18.52
CA PRO A 115 17.88 6.72 17.29
C PRO A 115 16.95 6.80 16.08
N PHE A 116 17.41 7.37 14.98
CA PHE A 116 16.63 7.47 13.74
C PHE A 116 16.25 6.10 13.18
N SER A 117 17.06 5.07 13.38
CA SER A 117 16.75 3.68 13.01
C SER A 117 15.45 3.18 13.63
N PHE A 118 15.20 3.52 14.90
CA PHE A 118 13.93 3.23 15.57
C PHE A 118 12.79 4.12 15.03
N LEU A 119 13.01 5.43 14.94
CA LEU A 119 12.02 6.38 14.43
C LEU A 119 11.58 6.00 13.01
N ARG A 120 12.53 5.65 12.15
CA ARG A 120 12.25 5.18 10.78
C ARG A 120 11.33 3.97 10.74
N HIS A 121 11.55 3.02 11.64
CA HIS A 121 10.73 1.80 11.69
C HIS A 121 9.34 2.07 12.30
N TYR A 122 9.30 2.89 13.34
CA TYR A 122 8.07 3.12 14.10
C TYR A 122 7.13 4.14 13.43
N PHE A 123 7.66 5.21 12.83
CA PHE A 123 6.88 6.30 12.26
C PHE A 123 6.80 6.31 10.73
N ASP A 124 7.31 5.29 10.06
CA ASP A 124 7.35 5.21 8.59
C ASP A 124 8.07 6.44 7.98
N ILE A 125 9.23 6.78 8.52
CA ILE A 125 10.08 7.89 8.10
C ILE A 125 11.16 7.37 7.17
N SER A 126 11.50 8.13 6.12
CA SER A 126 12.69 7.90 5.29
C SER A 126 13.66 9.05 5.45
N GLY A 127 14.97 8.75 5.39
CA GLY A 127 16.01 9.77 5.50
C GLY A 127 17.21 9.44 4.63
N ALA A 128 17.87 10.49 4.13
CA ALA A 128 19.08 10.40 3.35
C ALA A 128 20.01 11.58 3.66
N MET A 129 21.33 11.31 3.67
CA MET A 129 22.33 12.38 3.71
C MET A 129 22.43 13.03 2.33
N SER A 130 22.36 14.36 2.26
CA SER A 130 22.68 15.09 1.04
C SER A 130 24.22 15.19 0.92
N SER A 131 24.75 14.76 -0.24
CA SER A 131 26.17 14.99 -0.51
C SER A 131 26.43 16.47 -0.81
N PRO A 132 27.57 17.04 -0.40
CA PRO A 132 27.92 18.43 -0.67
C PRO A 132 28.29 18.73 -2.13
N ALA A 133 28.14 17.78 -3.04
CA ALA A 133 28.56 17.91 -4.42
C ALA A 133 27.39 18.24 -5.35
N SER A 134 27.03 19.52 -5.44
CA SER A 134 26.66 20.22 -6.70
C SER A 134 26.57 21.70 -6.39
N PRO A 135 27.40 22.55 -6.99
CA PRO A 135 27.21 23.98 -6.90
C PRO A 135 25.98 24.36 -7.75
N LEU A 136 24.84 24.52 -7.11
CA LEU A 136 23.83 25.41 -7.66
C LEU A 136 24.46 26.79 -7.65
N THR A 137 24.78 27.29 -8.83
CA THR A 137 25.25 28.65 -9.07
C THR A 137 24.28 29.65 -8.44
N THR A 138 24.60 30.05 -7.22
CA THR A 138 24.06 31.30 -6.66
C THR A 138 24.81 32.45 -7.26
N ILE A 139 24.07 33.40 -7.84
CA ILE A 139 24.52 34.61 -8.56
C ILE A 139 25.15 35.66 -7.58
N ASP A 140 25.47 35.30 -6.36
CA ASP A 140 26.09 36.19 -5.42
C ASP A 140 27.50 35.68 -5.05
N GLY A 141 28.48 36.42 -5.57
CA GLY A 141 29.91 36.11 -5.50
C GLY A 141 30.53 36.25 -4.12
N ASN A 142 30.10 35.47 -3.14
CA ASN A 142 30.81 35.32 -1.88
C ASN A 142 31.11 33.84 -1.61
N SER A 143 32.20 33.39 -2.16
CA SER A 143 32.72 32.02 -2.08
C SER A 143 33.51 31.81 -0.79
N ASN A 144 32.85 31.39 0.31
CA ASN A 144 33.49 30.70 1.43
C ASN A 144 32.49 29.95 2.33
N SER A 145 31.47 29.33 1.77
CA SER A 145 30.69 28.36 2.54
C SER A 145 31.12 26.94 2.18
N GLN A 146 31.83 26.26 3.06
CA GLN A 146 31.97 24.80 3.02
C GLN A 146 30.56 24.21 2.97
N ALA A 147 30.27 23.48 1.89
CA ALA A 147 28.97 22.87 1.73
C ALA A 147 28.75 21.83 2.81
N GLN A 148 27.93 22.15 3.80
CA GLN A 148 27.58 21.24 4.91
C GLN A 148 26.69 20.09 4.42
N SER A 149 27.00 18.88 4.87
CA SER A 149 26.12 17.72 4.68
C SER A 149 24.83 17.93 5.47
N LYS A 150 23.68 17.78 4.81
CA LYS A 150 22.36 17.89 5.45
C LYS A 150 21.68 16.53 5.50
N PHE A 151 21.04 16.22 6.62
CA PHE A 151 20.17 15.05 6.70
C PHE A 151 18.75 15.43 6.30
N LEU A 152 18.32 14.92 5.16
CA LEU A 152 16.97 15.10 4.65
C LEU A 152 16.11 13.93 5.11
N TRP A 153 15.11 14.19 5.90
CA TRP A 153 14.15 13.18 6.31
C TRP A 153 12.73 13.58 5.93
N MET A 154 11.92 12.59 5.58
CA MET A 154 10.52 12.77 5.22
C MET A 154 9.70 11.77 6.01
N HIS A 155 8.59 12.23 6.51
CA HIS A 155 7.56 11.37 7.07
C HIS A 155 6.24 11.62 6.35
N SER A 156 5.32 10.65 6.41
CA SER A 156 3.96 10.89 5.93
C SER A 156 3.38 12.05 6.72
N THR A 157 3.16 13.18 6.04
CA THR A 157 2.59 14.37 6.68
C THR A 157 1.17 14.07 7.13
N ALA A 158 0.96 14.09 8.42
CA ALA A 158 -0.36 14.05 9.00
C ALA A 158 -1.08 15.37 8.67
N LYS A 159 -1.96 15.34 7.65
CA LYS A 159 -2.72 16.51 7.22
C LYS A 159 -4.14 16.44 7.75
N ILE A 160 -4.63 17.58 8.24
CA ILE A 160 -6.05 17.74 8.52
C ILE A 160 -6.75 18.27 7.26
N ASN A 161 -7.71 17.49 6.79
CA ASN A 161 -8.52 17.81 5.62
C ASN A 161 -9.92 18.20 6.11
N VAL A 162 -10.16 19.48 6.24
CA VAL A 162 -11.47 20.00 6.66
C VAL A 162 -12.46 19.87 5.49
N PRO A 163 -13.60 19.19 5.65
CA PRO A 163 -14.60 19.09 4.61
C PRO A 163 -15.14 20.48 4.21
N LYS A 164 -15.27 20.71 2.91
CA LYS A 164 -15.82 21.97 2.37
C LYS A 164 -17.35 22.03 2.38
N GLY A 165 -18.02 20.91 2.64
CA GLY A 165 -19.47 20.80 2.62
C GLY A 165 -19.93 19.46 3.18
N LYS A 166 -21.24 19.18 3.08
CA LYS A 166 -21.81 17.90 3.49
C LYS A 166 -21.25 16.76 2.63
N TYR A 167 -20.92 15.65 3.28
CA TYR A 167 -20.45 14.46 2.58
C TYR A 167 -21.52 13.89 1.63
N ASP A 168 -21.12 13.64 0.40
CA ASP A 168 -21.94 13.02 -0.63
C ASP A 168 -21.39 11.61 -0.94
N ALA A 169 -22.23 10.60 -0.79
CA ALA A 169 -21.93 9.21 -1.10
C ALA A 169 -21.55 8.95 -2.58
N ARG A 170 -21.90 9.88 -3.47
CA ARG A 170 -21.58 9.85 -4.91
C ARG A 170 -20.36 10.69 -5.25
N GLY A 171 -19.90 11.49 -4.32
CA GLY A 171 -18.77 12.41 -4.46
C GLY A 171 -17.42 11.76 -4.10
N VAL A 172 -16.44 12.63 -3.88
CA VAL A 172 -15.11 12.29 -3.40
C VAL A 172 -15.21 11.50 -2.09
N PHE A 173 -14.50 10.39 -1.99
CA PHE A 173 -14.46 9.61 -0.76
C PHE A 173 -13.44 10.22 0.20
N MET A 174 -13.91 10.91 1.24
CA MET A 174 -13.06 11.65 2.20
C MET A 174 -12.10 12.63 1.49
N TYR A 175 -10.80 12.29 1.46
CA TYR A 175 -9.70 13.03 0.81
C TYR A 175 -8.83 12.08 -0.04
N PHE A 176 -9.47 11.04 -0.61
CA PHE A 176 -8.75 9.98 -1.33
C PHE A 176 -8.24 10.39 -2.71
N GLU A 177 -8.62 11.55 -3.21
CA GLU A 177 -7.95 12.19 -4.36
C GLU A 177 -6.45 12.39 -4.11
N ASN A 178 -6.03 12.48 -2.84
CA ASN A 178 -4.62 12.59 -2.46
C ASN A 178 -3.92 11.22 -2.30
N TYR A 179 -4.64 10.10 -2.46
CA TYR A 179 -4.05 8.78 -2.31
C TYR A 179 -3.45 8.29 -3.63
N ASN A 180 -2.21 7.81 -3.54
CA ASN A 180 -1.50 7.14 -4.63
C ASN A 180 -1.15 5.72 -4.16
N VAL A 181 -2.12 4.82 -4.22
CA VAL A 181 -1.97 3.45 -3.70
C VAL A 181 -0.93 2.68 -4.50
N GLU A 182 -0.91 2.89 -5.82
CA GLU A 182 -0.06 2.24 -6.80
C GLU A 182 1.44 2.46 -6.56
N ILE A 183 1.84 3.63 -6.04
CA ILE A 183 3.27 3.95 -5.82
C ILE A 183 3.82 3.42 -4.48
N ARG A 184 2.95 2.96 -3.57
CA ARG A 184 3.39 2.49 -2.23
C ARG A 184 4.38 1.34 -2.34
N ASP A 185 5.42 1.32 -1.49
CA ASP A 185 6.44 0.27 -1.50
C ASP A 185 5.86 -1.14 -1.24
N ARG A 186 4.77 -1.21 -0.46
CA ARG A 186 4.02 -2.46 -0.20
C ARG A 186 3.10 -2.90 -1.35
N VAL A 187 3.04 -2.18 -2.45
CA VAL A 187 2.42 -2.61 -3.70
C VAL A 187 3.51 -3.13 -4.61
N LYS A 188 3.48 -4.44 -4.88
CA LYS A 188 4.47 -5.11 -5.74
C LYS A 188 4.36 -4.63 -7.18
N CYS A 189 3.14 -4.63 -7.70
CA CYS A 189 2.78 -4.12 -9.03
C CYS A 189 1.26 -3.97 -9.12
N ILE A 190 0.78 -3.43 -10.23
CA ILE A 190 -0.61 -3.59 -10.67
C ILE A 190 -0.66 -4.84 -11.55
N SER A 191 -1.51 -5.81 -11.22
CA SER A 191 -1.72 -7.02 -12.02
C SER A 191 -2.14 -6.65 -13.43
N ALA A 192 -1.49 -7.22 -14.45
CA ALA A 192 -1.93 -6.97 -15.83
C ALA A 192 -3.14 -7.83 -16.22
N VAL A 193 -3.46 -8.85 -15.43
CA VAL A 193 -4.67 -9.67 -15.61
C VAL A 193 -5.91 -8.96 -15.07
N ASP A 194 -5.79 -8.38 -13.86
CA ASP A 194 -6.94 -7.90 -13.10
C ASP A 194 -6.99 -6.37 -13.00
N GLY A 195 -5.97 -5.64 -13.43
CA GLY A 195 -5.88 -4.18 -13.31
C GLY A 195 -5.78 -3.65 -11.87
N VAL A 196 -5.50 -4.50 -10.87
CA VAL A 196 -5.55 -4.14 -9.45
C VAL A 196 -4.21 -4.34 -8.73
N PRO A 197 -3.97 -3.63 -7.60
CA PRO A 197 -2.71 -3.72 -6.87
C PRO A 197 -2.53 -5.07 -6.17
N VAL A 198 -1.32 -5.61 -6.27
CA VAL A 198 -0.84 -6.79 -5.54
C VAL A 198 -0.03 -6.34 -4.33
N SER A 199 -0.46 -6.72 -3.14
CA SER A 199 0.14 -6.30 -1.87
C SER A 199 1.27 -7.21 -1.42
N THR A 200 2.34 -6.64 -0.85
CA THR A 200 3.39 -7.37 -0.13
C THR A 200 3.40 -7.06 1.36
N GLN A 201 2.33 -6.46 1.89
CA GLN A 201 2.31 -5.91 3.25
C GLN A 201 2.58 -6.97 4.33
N TRP A 202 2.03 -8.17 4.20
CA TRP A 202 2.19 -9.26 5.18
C TRP A 202 2.72 -10.55 4.57
N GLU A 203 2.74 -10.65 3.23
CA GLU A 203 3.26 -11.79 2.49
C GLU A 203 4.13 -11.30 1.31
N LYS A 204 5.43 -11.60 1.37
CA LYS A 204 6.42 -11.09 0.40
C LYS A 204 6.20 -11.55 -1.04
N LYS A 205 5.58 -12.73 -1.25
CA LYS A 205 5.25 -13.21 -2.59
C LYS A 205 4.26 -12.28 -3.31
N GLY A 206 3.43 -11.62 -2.53
CA GLY A 206 2.34 -10.79 -3.02
C GLY A 206 1.01 -11.53 -2.99
N TYR A 207 -0.06 -10.78 -2.72
CA TYR A 207 -1.43 -11.27 -2.68
C TYR A 207 -2.41 -10.14 -2.98
N PHE A 208 -3.61 -10.48 -3.39
CA PHE A 208 -4.69 -9.51 -3.54
C PHE A 208 -5.26 -9.14 -2.17
N TYR A 209 -5.08 -7.89 -1.78
CA TYR A 209 -5.56 -7.35 -0.50
C TYR A 209 -6.82 -6.52 -0.71
N PRO A 210 -8.02 -7.02 -0.33
CA PRO A 210 -9.29 -6.35 -0.65
C PRO A 210 -9.36 -4.90 -0.21
N THR A 211 -8.87 -4.59 1.00
CA THR A 211 -8.83 -3.22 1.51
C THR A 211 -8.00 -2.29 0.61
N GLN A 212 -6.82 -2.75 0.16
CA GLN A 212 -5.94 -1.97 -0.68
C GLN A 212 -6.52 -1.77 -2.09
N ILE A 213 -7.15 -2.82 -2.64
CA ILE A 213 -7.85 -2.76 -3.93
C ILE A 213 -9.00 -1.76 -3.87
N ALA A 214 -9.80 -1.80 -2.80
CA ALA A 214 -10.89 -0.84 -2.63
C ALA A 214 -10.38 0.59 -2.41
N GLN A 215 -9.26 0.79 -1.69
CA GLN A 215 -8.62 2.11 -1.56
C GLN A 215 -8.09 2.63 -2.90
N PHE A 216 -7.54 1.75 -3.73
CA PHE A 216 -7.12 2.08 -5.09
C PHE A 216 -8.31 2.56 -5.93
N ALA A 217 -9.41 1.82 -5.94
CA ALA A 217 -10.64 2.22 -6.62
C ALA A 217 -11.16 3.58 -6.14
N LEU A 218 -11.31 3.77 -4.81
CA LEU A 218 -11.81 5.01 -4.22
C LEU A 218 -10.90 6.20 -4.50
N SER A 219 -9.58 5.99 -4.58
CA SER A 219 -8.65 7.06 -4.94
C SER A 219 -8.81 7.47 -6.41
N HIS A 220 -8.89 6.52 -7.33
CA HIS A 220 -9.09 6.81 -8.74
C HIS A 220 -10.46 7.43 -9.04
N TYR A 221 -11.53 6.94 -8.39
CA TYR A 221 -12.85 7.57 -8.47
C TYR A 221 -12.80 9.03 -8.00
N SER A 222 -12.14 9.29 -6.87
CA SER A 222 -12.02 10.63 -6.29
C SER A 222 -11.20 11.56 -7.18
N LYS A 223 -10.09 11.10 -7.73
CA LYS A 223 -9.26 11.84 -8.69
C LYS A 223 -10.05 12.20 -9.95
N ASN A 224 -10.82 11.26 -10.49
CA ASN A 224 -11.67 11.53 -11.66
C ASN A 224 -12.68 12.67 -11.45
N LEU A 225 -13.09 12.93 -10.20
CA LEU A 225 -14.00 14.02 -9.86
C LEU A 225 -13.28 15.37 -9.63
N THR A 226 -11.97 15.35 -9.37
CA THR A 226 -11.22 16.54 -8.93
C THR A 226 -10.16 16.98 -9.92
N GLU A 227 -9.65 16.08 -10.74
CA GLU A 227 -8.66 16.40 -11.77
C GLU A 227 -9.34 16.83 -13.08
N PRO A 228 -8.67 17.63 -13.92
CA PRO A 228 -9.20 18.02 -15.21
C PRO A 228 -9.39 16.79 -16.12
N GLU A 229 -10.15 16.92 -17.22
CA GLU A 229 -10.29 15.86 -18.20
C GLU A 229 -8.93 15.42 -18.76
N PRO A 230 -8.68 14.10 -18.95
CA PRO A 230 -7.43 13.59 -19.47
C PRO A 230 -7.22 14.05 -20.93
N ARG A 231 -5.99 14.35 -21.26
CA ARG A 231 -5.62 14.43 -22.67
C ARG A 231 -5.49 13.03 -23.21
N ILE A 232 -6.09 12.78 -24.37
CA ILE A 232 -6.03 11.50 -25.07
C ILE A 232 -5.42 11.75 -26.46
N ARG A 233 -4.36 11.01 -26.78
CA ARG A 233 -3.74 10.99 -28.09
C ARG A 233 -3.94 9.62 -28.72
N MET A 234 -4.79 9.54 -29.75
CA MET A 234 -4.94 8.36 -30.56
C MET A 234 -3.65 8.16 -31.38
N LEU A 235 -3.04 6.99 -31.25
CA LEU A 235 -1.87 6.59 -32.05
C LEU A 235 -2.29 5.77 -33.28
N GLU A 236 -3.21 4.85 -33.09
CA GLU A 236 -3.75 4.01 -34.16
C GLU A 236 -5.20 3.68 -33.86
N ASN A 237 -6.04 3.94 -34.84
CA ASN A 237 -7.42 3.46 -34.88
C ASN A 237 -7.71 3.11 -36.35
N VAL A 238 -8.12 1.90 -36.57
CA VAL A 238 -8.27 1.37 -37.92
C VAL A 238 -9.22 2.19 -38.82
N ASP A 239 -10.14 2.92 -38.24
CA ASP A 239 -11.16 3.69 -38.97
C ASP A 239 -10.77 5.14 -39.24
N SER A 240 -9.88 5.74 -38.44
CA SER A 240 -9.61 7.18 -38.46
C SER A 240 -8.13 7.57 -38.53
N VAL A 241 -7.21 6.75 -38.09
CA VAL A 241 -5.78 7.06 -38.03
C VAL A 241 -4.97 6.09 -38.88
N GLN A 242 -4.07 6.61 -39.67
CA GLN A 242 -3.06 5.82 -40.40
C GLN A 242 -1.70 6.11 -39.80
N ALA A 243 -1.22 5.24 -38.94
CA ALA A 243 0.09 5.34 -38.35
C ALA A 243 1.17 4.72 -39.26
N ASN A 244 2.35 5.32 -39.22
CA ASN A 244 3.51 4.82 -39.98
C ASN A 244 4.20 3.69 -39.20
N TRP A 245 3.81 2.46 -39.46
CA TRP A 245 4.42 1.28 -38.88
C TRP A 245 5.69 0.88 -39.66
N LEU A 246 6.74 0.61 -38.92
CA LEU A 246 7.99 0.04 -39.49
C LEU A 246 7.92 -1.48 -39.45
N LEU A 247 8.12 -2.09 -40.59
CA LEU A 247 8.15 -3.55 -40.77
C LEU A 247 9.60 -3.95 -41.09
N PRO A 248 10.40 -4.41 -40.12
CA PRO A 248 11.83 -4.62 -40.29
C PRO A 248 12.17 -5.88 -41.07
N SER A 249 11.27 -6.85 -41.17
CA SER A 249 11.49 -8.15 -41.81
C SER A 249 10.53 -8.37 -43.00
N LYS A 250 10.97 -9.13 -44.03
CA LYS A 250 10.09 -9.58 -45.11
C LYS A 250 8.97 -10.52 -44.64
N ILE A 251 9.12 -11.11 -43.44
CA ILE A 251 8.13 -11.99 -42.83
C ILE A 251 7.10 -11.14 -42.03
N SER A 252 7.47 -9.90 -41.65
CA SER A 252 6.57 -9.02 -40.92
C SER A 252 5.43 -8.53 -41.80
N ASN A 253 4.22 -8.79 -41.39
CA ASN A 253 3.00 -8.41 -42.09
C ASN A 253 2.04 -7.64 -41.19
N LEU A 254 1.44 -6.61 -41.76
CA LEU A 254 0.42 -5.78 -41.10
C LEU A 254 -0.74 -5.59 -42.08
N THR A 255 -1.90 -6.11 -41.74
CA THR A 255 -3.07 -6.09 -42.63
C THR A 255 -4.31 -5.62 -41.89
N ARG A 256 -5.07 -4.75 -42.54
CA ARG A 256 -6.41 -4.38 -42.10
C ARG A 256 -7.40 -5.46 -42.55
N ILE A 257 -8.13 -6.03 -41.59
CA ILE A 257 -9.13 -7.04 -41.89
C ILE A 257 -10.45 -6.73 -41.18
N TRP A 258 -11.55 -7.22 -41.74
CA TRP A 258 -12.84 -7.21 -41.06
C TRP A 258 -12.93 -8.35 -40.05
N HIS A 259 -13.24 -8.04 -38.80
CA HIS A 259 -13.38 -9.06 -37.76
C HIS A 259 -14.87 -9.30 -37.42
N PRO A 260 -15.44 -10.48 -37.77
CA PRO A 260 -16.88 -10.73 -37.69
C PRO A 260 -17.48 -10.56 -36.28
N LYS A 261 -16.71 -10.95 -35.26
CA LYS A 261 -17.17 -10.90 -33.87
C LYS A 261 -17.42 -9.46 -33.36
N PHE A 262 -16.67 -8.49 -33.88
CA PHE A 262 -16.79 -7.08 -33.48
C PHE A 262 -17.60 -6.25 -34.46
N ASN A 263 -17.93 -6.83 -35.59
CA ASN A 263 -18.57 -6.10 -36.68
C ASN A 263 -17.80 -4.80 -37.02
N SER A 264 -16.47 -4.86 -36.99
CA SER A 264 -15.54 -3.77 -37.20
C SER A 264 -14.27 -4.26 -37.87
N SER A 265 -13.54 -3.35 -38.52
CA SER A 265 -12.19 -3.62 -38.99
C SER A 265 -11.22 -3.61 -37.80
N VAL A 266 -10.16 -4.41 -37.89
CA VAL A 266 -9.06 -4.46 -36.94
C VAL A 266 -7.74 -4.65 -37.67
N ILE A 267 -6.62 -4.41 -37.02
CA ILE A 267 -5.30 -4.63 -37.57
C ILE A 267 -4.79 -6.01 -37.16
N GLN A 268 -4.54 -6.88 -38.12
CA GLN A 268 -3.84 -8.14 -37.94
C GLN A 268 -2.35 -7.91 -38.12
N TYR A 269 -1.53 -8.48 -37.24
CA TYR A 269 -0.09 -8.48 -37.37
C TYR A 269 0.49 -9.89 -37.26
N GLU A 270 1.61 -10.10 -37.96
CA GLU A 270 2.38 -11.32 -37.93
C GLU A 270 3.88 -10.98 -38.03
N THR A 271 4.69 -11.49 -37.12
CA THR A 271 6.13 -11.31 -37.07
C THR A 271 6.82 -12.60 -36.64
N ALA A 272 8.12 -12.72 -36.86
CA ALA A 272 8.93 -13.71 -36.15
C ALA A 272 8.97 -13.40 -34.64
N SER A 273 9.46 -14.34 -33.83
CA SER A 273 9.47 -14.22 -32.39
C SER A 273 10.70 -13.49 -31.80
N ASP A 274 11.62 -13.04 -32.67
CA ASP A 274 12.80 -12.28 -32.25
C ASP A 274 12.54 -10.78 -32.22
N PHE A 275 13.25 -10.06 -31.36
CA PHE A 275 13.06 -8.63 -31.16
C PHE A 275 13.32 -7.78 -32.40
N ASP A 276 14.22 -8.21 -33.27
CA ASP A 276 14.58 -7.50 -34.49
C ASP A 276 13.47 -7.55 -35.54
N SER A 277 12.56 -8.51 -35.39
CA SER A 277 11.39 -8.69 -36.27
C SER A 277 10.15 -7.90 -35.79
N ALA A 278 10.23 -7.21 -34.67
CA ALA A 278 9.09 -6.48 -34.10
C ALA A 278 8.56 -5.40 -35.04
N ILE A 279 7.28 -5.43 -35.33
CA ILE A 279 6.58 -4.32 -35.99
C ILE A 279 6.51 -3.17 -35.00
N ALA A 280 6.96 -1.98 -35.37
CA ALA A 280 7.08 -0.86 -34.42
C ALA A 280 6.48 0.43 -35.00
N LEU A 281 5.69 1.10 -34.16
CA LEU A 281 5.35 2.51 -34.32
C LEU A 281 6.40 3.31 -33.55
N LYS A 282 7.26 4.04 -34.27
CA LYS A 282 8.35 4.87 -33.74
C LYS A 282 8.02 6.37 -33.77
N GLU A 283 8.92 7.17 -33.22
CA GLU A 283 8.84 8.64 -33.23
C GLU A 283 7.62 9.17 -32.44
N ILE A 284 7.23 8.42 -31.39
CA ILE A 284 6.12 8.83 -30.53
C ILE A 284 6.54 10.04 -29.67
N ASP A 285 7.74 10.02 -29.11
CA ASP A 285 8.38 11.05 -28.26
C ASP A 285 7.41 11.67 -27.23
N GLN A 286 6.69 10.82 -26.51
CA GLN A 286 5.69 11.25 -25.55
C GLN A 286 6.20 11.17 -24.12
N THR A 287 6.08 12.28 -23.38
CA THR A 287 6.60 12.42 -22.01
C THR A 287 5.51 12.66 -20.96
N LEU A 288 4.36 13.19 -21.34
CA LEU A 288 3.31 13.57 -20.41
C LEU A 288 2.17 12.56 -20.37
N ASP A 289 1.84 11.97 -21.52
CA ASP A 289 0.75 11.02 -21.68
C ASP A 289 1.35 9.61 -21.64
N LEU A 290 1.50 9.07 -20.41
CA LEU A 290 2.19 7.79 -20.14
C LEU A 290 1.22 6.66 -19.78
N VAL A 291 -0.08 6.86 -19.94
CA VAL A 291 -1.06 5.80 -19.79
C VAL A 291 -1.42 5.25 -21.17
N LEU A 292 -1.03 4.01 -21.41
CA LEU A 292 -1.33 3.26 -22.63
C LEU A 292 -2.71 2.63 -22.52
N SER A 293 -3.52 2.74 -23.56
CA SER A 293 -4.75 1.98 -23.76
C SER A 293 -4.71 1.31 -25.12
N ALA A 294 -5.10 0.03 -25.20
CA ALA A 294 -5.14 -0.74 -26.43
C ALA A 294 -6.13 -1.91 -26.34
N ASP A 295 -6.81 -2.20 -27.45
CA ASP A 295 -7.60 -3.42 -27.62
C ASP A 295 -6.72 -4.49 -28.28
N LEU A 296 -6.59 -5.66 -27.66
CA LEU A 296 -5.61 -6.69 -28.03
C LEU A 296 -6.24 -8.07 -28.11
N LEU A 297 -5.80 -8.85 -29.10
CA LEU A 297 -5.97 -10.30 -29.16
C LEU A 297 -4.63 -10.94 -29.53
N LEU A 298 -4.02 -11.64 -28.57
CA LEU A 298 -2.75 -12.34 -28.75
C LEU A 298 -3.04 -13.81 -29.12
N VAL A 299 -2.40 -14.31 -30.17
CA VAL A 299 -2.73 -15.65 -30.72
C VAL A 299 -1.75 -16.72 -30.24
N THR A 300 -0.48 -16.38 -30.07
CA THR A 300 0.57 -17.33 -29.69
C THR A 300 1.21 -16.94 -28.35
N ASN A 301 1.83 -17.92 -27.66
CA ASN A 301 2.57 -17.66 -26.42
C ASN A 301 3.79 -16.73 -26.62
N SER A 302 4.27 -16.60 -27.84
CA SER A 302 5.35 -15.67 -28.22
C SER A 302 4.84 -14.29 -28.60
N SER A 303 3.52 -14.08 -28.66
CA SER A 303 2.95 -12.77 -28.93
C SER A 303 3.18 -11.82 -27.77
N SER A 304 3.49 -10.57 -28.07
CA SER A 304 3.77 -9.54 -27.06
C SER A 304 3.43 -8.16 -27.60
N LEU A 305 2.81 -7.34 -26.76
CA LEU A 305 2.84 -5.89 -26.90
C LEU A 305 4.05 -5.38 -26.10
N MET A 306 4.95 -4.67 -26.73
CA MET A 306 6.18 -4.13 -26.14
C MET A 306 6.21 -2.60 -26.25
N ILE A 307 6.47 -1.94 -25.14
CA ILE A 307 6.63 -0.48 -25.10
C ILE A 307 8.07 -0.14 -24.75
N THR A 308 8.74 0.62 -25.61
CA THR A 308 10.09 1.12 -25.36
C THR A 308 10.02 2.49 -24.67
N VAL A 309 10.57 2.57 -23.46
CA VAL A 309 10.56 3.77 -22.61
C VAL A 309 11.98 4.15 -22.25
N GLU A 310 12.36 5.41 -22.47
CA GLU A 310 13.67 5.96 -22.10
C GLU A 310 13.54 6.80 -20.82
N ASN A 311 14.50 6.66 -19.92
CA ASN A 311 14.73 7.65 -18.87
C ASN A 311 15.60 8.78 -19.43
N ARG A 312 15.06 9.98 -19.51
CA ARG A 312 15.70 11.15 -20.15
C ARG A 312 16.95 11.64 -19.41
N GLU A 313 17.02 11.46 -18.10
CA GLU A 313 18.18 11.85 -17.29
C GLU A 313 19.35 10.88 -17.48
N THR A 314 19.07 9.59 -17.33
CA THR A 314 20.11 8.54 -17.39
C THR A 314 20.37 8.01 -18.78
N LYS A 315 19.50 8.30 -19.76
CA LYS A 315 19.50 7.73 -21.12
C LYS A 315 19.29 6.22 -21.16
N HIS A 316 18.93 5.64 -20.02
CA HIS A 316 18.65 4.21 -19.95
C HIS A 316 17.29 3.89 -20.57
N THR A 317 17.24 2.79 -21.33
CA THR A 317 16.03 2.35 -22.04
C THR A 317 15.47 1.10 -21.41
N TYR A 318 14.16 1.08 -21.15
CA TYR A 318 13.41 -0.06 -20.63
C TYR A 318 12.44 -0.54 -21.71
N ARG A 319 12.23 -1.87 -21.78
CA ARG A 319 11.22 -2.50 -22.63
C ARG A 319 10.19 -3.15 -21.74
N VAL A 320 8.97 -2.62 -21.73
CA VAL A 320 7.86 -3.18 -20.96
C VAL A 320 7.06 -4.09 -21.89
N HIS A 321 6.98 -5.37 -21.52
CA HIS A 321 6.31 -6.41 -22.30
C HIS A 321 5.03 -6.87 -21.60
N TYR A 322 3.93 -6.93 -22.35
CA TYR A 322 2.69 -7.55 -21.93
C TYR A 322 2.52 -8.84 -22.73
N VAL A 323 2.60 -9.99 -22.01
CA VAL A 323 2.73 -11.33 -22.62
C VAL A 323 1.64 -12.29 -22.10
N PRO A 324 1.10 -13.19 -22.94
CA PRO A 324 0.02 -14.09 -22.54
C PRO A 324 0.55 -15.34 -21.81
N VAL A 325 1.21 -15.12 -20.67
CA VAL A 325 1.77 -16.17 -19.82
C VAL A 325 1.36 -15.97 -18.37
N ASP A 326 1.34 -17.06 -17.58
CA ASP A 326 1.04 -17.00 -16.15
C ASP A 326 2.26 -16.49 -15.38
N LEU A 327 2.40 -15.19 -15.35
CA LEU A 327 3.46 -14.45 -14.70
C LEU A 327 2.84 -13.19 -14.07
N LEU A 328 3.28 -12.81 -12.88
CA LEU A 328 2.86 -11.51 -12.34
C LEU A 328 3.76 -10.39 -12.84
N LEU A 329 5.07 -10.50 -12.59
CA LEU A 329 6.10 -9.54 -12.96
C LEU A 329 7.45 -10.23 -12.93
N SER A 330 8.25 -10.05 -13.99
CA SER A 330 9.65 -10.49 -14.07
C SER A 330 10.49 -9.42 -14.73
N VAL A 331 11.77 -9.38 -14.39
CA VAL A 331 12.75 -8.48 -15.02
C VAL A 331 13.94 -9.29 -15.48
N GLN A 332 14.40 -9.03 -16.70
CA GLN A 332 15.59 -9.62 -17.30
C GLN A 332 16.34 -8.50 -18.04
N ASP A 333 17.43 -8.06 -17.46
CA ASP A 333 18.19 -6.91 -17.94
C ASP A 333 17.29 -5.66 -18.07
N GLU A 334 17.13 -5.13 -19.27
CA GLU A 334 16.29 -3.97 -19.58
C GLU A 334 14.82 -4.32 -19.86
N ASN A 335 14.47 -5.62 -19.84
CA ASN A 335 13.15 -6.09 -20.20
C ASN A 335 12.31 -6.36 -18.95
N ILE A 336 11.14 -5.74 -18.88
CA ILE A 336 10.16 -5.86 -17.79
C ILE A 336 8.94 -6.58 -18.37
N TYR A 337 8.63 -7.77 -17.83
CA TYR A 337 7.55 -8.61 -18.33
C TYR A 337 6.37 -8.63 -17.37
N TYR A 338 5.19 -8.28 -17.86
CA TYR A 338 3.91 -8.41 -17.20
C TYR A 338 3.08 -9.49 -17.89
N GLY A 339 2.65 -10.50 -17.14
CA GLY A 339 1.81 -11.58 -17.66
C GLY A 339 0.34 -11.19 -17.70
N LEU A 340 -0.30 -11.44 -18.83
CA LEU A 340 -1.74 -11.31 -19.05
C LEU A 340 -2.51 -12.59 -18.71
N GLY A 341 -1.79 -13.66 -18.30
CA GLY A 341 -2.35 -14.98 -18.08
C GLY A 341 -2.57 -15.77 -19.37
N LEU A 342 -2.50 -17.09 -19.32
CA LEU A 342 -2.77 -17.98 -20.46
C LEU A 342 -4.21 -17.83 -21.00
N GLN A 343 -5.14 -17.44 -20.16
CA GLN A 343 -6.54 -17.20 -20.54
C GLN A 343 -6.73 -15.99 -21.46
N ALA A 344 -5.71 -15.13 -21.62
CA ALA A 344 -5.73 -14.01 -22.57
C ALA A 344 -5.55 -14.47 -24.02
N LEU A 345 -4.98 -15.68 -24.26
CA LEU A 345 -4.80 -16.21 -25.59
C LEU A 345 -6.13 -16.37 -26.34
N ASN A 346 -6.15 -15.92 -27.60
CA ASN A 346 -7.29 -15.99 -28.50
C ASN A 346 -8.57 -15.32 -27.98
N LYS A 347 -8.40 -14.39 -27.04
CA LYS A 347 -9.49 -13.55 -26.54
C LYS A 347 -9.13 -12.09 -26.66
N TRP A 348 -10.11 -11.30 -27.11
CA TRP A 348 -9.97 -9.86 -27.03
C TRP A 348 -10.06 -9.39 -25.58
N HIS A 349 -9.20 -8.47 -25.24
CA HIS A 349 -9.22 -7.76 -23.98
C HIS A 349 -8.75 -6.32 -24.17
N HIS A 350 -9.30 -5.44 -23.38
CA HIS A 350 -8.87 -4.06 -23.30
C HIS A 350 -7.77 -3.97 -22.25
N LEU A 351 -6.65 -3.36 -22.58
CA LEU A 351 -5.49 -3.18 -21.71
C LEU A 351 -5.31 -1.69 -21.42
N THR A 352 -5.36 -1.30 -20.15
CA THR A 352 -4.98 0.05 -19.70
C THR A 352 -3.82 -0.04 -18.72
N ARG A 353 -2.69 0.62 -19.03
CA ARG A 353 -1.46 0.55 -18.23
C ARG A 353 -0.81 1.90 -18.03
N ASP A 354 -0.52 2.26 -16.76
CA ASP A 354 0.36 3.39 -16.46
C ASP A 354 1.83 2.95 -16.56
N LEU A 355 2.48 3.32 -17.64
CA LEU A 355 3.86 2.93 -17.97
C LEU A 355 4.87 3.47 -16.94
N HIS A 356 4.61 4.62 -16.32
CA HIS A 356 5.45 5.11 -15.24
C HIS A 356 5.43 4.17 -14.04
N ILE A 357 4.25 3.70 -13.63
CA ILE A 357 4.10 2.74 -12.54
C ILE A 357 4.75 1.40 -12.92
N ASP A 358 4.54 0.92 -14.14
CA ASP A 358 5.08 -0.36 -14.59
C ASP A 358 6.62 -0.36 -14.63
N VAL A 359 7.23 0.70 -15.17
CA VAL A 359 8.69 0.86 -15.14
C VAL A 359 9.20 0.96 -13.70
N GLN A 360 8.59 1.78 -12.86
CA GLN A 360 9.02 1.95 -11.46
C GLN A 360 8.94 0.63 -10.67
N LYS A 361 7.89 -0.16 -10.85
CA LYS A 361 7.72 -1.45 -10.17
C LYS A 361 8.67 -2.52 -10.72
N GLY A 362 8.93 -2.53 -12.01
CA GLY A 362 9.96 -3.38 -12.63
C GLY A 362 11.35 -3.09 -12.05
N MET A 363 11.77 -1.82 -12.07
CA MET A 363 13.06 -1.40 -11.50
C MET A 363 13.19 -1.74 -10.00
N ALA A 364 12.10 -1.62 -9.23
CA ALA A 364 12.12 -1.93 -7.81
C ALA A 364 12.28 -3.44 -7.51
N LEU A 365 11.95 -4.32 -8.48
CA LEU A 365 12.14 -5.76 -8.35
C LEU A 365 13.61 -6.16 -8.47
N ASP A 366 14.36 -5.50 -9.37
CA ASP A 366 15.77 -5.80 -9.68
C ASP A 366 16.76 -4.93 -8.88
N GLY A 367 16.30 -3.81 -8.35
CA GLY A 367 17.13 -2.83 -7.65
C GLY A 367 17.58 -3.26 -6.24
N PRO A 368 18.62 -2.63 -5.71
CA PRO A 368 19.10 -2.89 -4.36
C PRO A 368 18.01 -2.58 -3.32
N LYS A 369 17.70 -3.54 -2.48
CA LYS A 369 16.62 -3.49 -1.45
C LYS A 369 16.68 -2.29 -0.49
N LYS A 370 17.75 -1.50 -0.50
CA LYS A 370 18.01 -0.41 0.47
C LYS A 370 17.64 1.00 -0.01
N SER A 371 17.36 1.18 -1.29
CA SER A 371 16.92 2.48 -1.84
C SER A 371 16.08 2.24 -3.08
N PRO A 372 14.75 2.26 -2.99
CA PRO A 372 13.91 2.17 -4.17
C PRO A 372 14.23 3.38 -5.07
N ILE A 373 14.72 3.11 -6.27
CA ILE A 373 14.94 4.13 -7.29
C ILE A 373 13.56 4.70 -7.64
N ARG A 374 13.31 5.94 -7.30
CA ARG A 374 12.08 6.65 -7.68
C ARG A 374 12.35 7.41 -8.96
N VAL A 375 11.74 7.00 -10.04
CA VAL A 375 11.75 7.72 -11.31
C VAL A 375 10.59 8.70 -11.31
N LYS A 376 10.84 9.95 -11.63
CA LYS A 376 9.76 10.92 -11.82
C LYS A 376 9.06 10.66 -13.14
N ARG A 377 7.75 10.88 -13.17
CA ARG A 377 6.96 10.76 -14.39
C ARG A 377 7.50 11.62 -15.54
N THR A 378 7.98 12.82 -15.24
CA THR A 378 8.58 13.76 -16.19
C THR A 378 9.90 13.29 -16.81
N ASP A 379 10.57 12.32 -16.18
CA ASP A 379 11.87 11.83 -16.64
C ASP A 379 11.72 10.70 -17.66
N LEU A 380 10.52 10.17 -17.83
CA LEU A 380 10.22 9.10 -18.78
C LEU A 380 9.72 9.65 -20.13
N ARG A 381 10.08 8.94 -21.21
CA ARG A 381 9.68 9.22 -22.57
C ARG A 381 9.37 7.91 -23.30
N ILE A 382 8.21 7.82 -23.94
CA ILE A 382 7.85 6.68 -24.79
C ILE A 382 8.50 6.89 -26.16
N LEU A 383 9.30 5.92 -26.59
CA LEU A 383 10.00 5.93 -27.88
C LEU A 383 9.25 5.14 -28.94
N ALA A 384 8.68 3.98 -28.58
CA ALA A 384 8.01 3.10 -29.51
C ALA A 384 6.93 2.25 -28.84
N VAL A 385 5.91 1.89 -29.62
CA VAL A 385 4.95 0.83 -29.35
C VAL A 385 5.21 -0.26 -30.40
N SER A 386 5.41 -1.50 -29.98
CA SER A 386 5.81 -2.59 -30.86
C SER A 386 5.02 -3.87 -30.59
N PHE A 387 4.85 -4.69 -31.65
CA PHE A 387 4.20 -5.99 -31.57
C PHE A 387 5.13 -7.09 -32.05
N LEU A 388 5.09 -8.23 -31.36
CA LEU A 388 5.81 -9.46 -31.68
C LEU A 388 4.84 -10.63 -31.77
N GLY A 389 5.16 -11.63 -32.61
CA GLY A 389 4.37 -12.84 -32.79
C GLY A 389 3.16 -12.61 -33.68
N VAL A 390 2.02 -13.19 -33.33
CA VAL A 390 0.79 -13.14 -34.12
C VAL A 390 -0.37 -12.64 -33.28
N GLY A 391 -1.15 -11.71 -33.81
CA GLY A 391 -2.30 -11.18 -33.11
C GLY A 391 -3.06 -10.13 -33.88
N PHE A 392 -3.95 -9.47 -33.13
CA PHE A 392 -4.76 -8.37 -33.63
C PHE A 392 -4.77 -7.25 -32.61
N PHE A 393 -4.88 -6.02 -33.09
CA PHE A 393 -5.05 -4.86 -32.23
C PHE A 393 -5.96 -3.81 -32.87
N ASP A 394 -6.46 -2.92 -32.01
CA ASP A 394 -7.18 -1.69 -32.37
C ASP A 394 -7.08 -0.67 -31.24
N ASN A 395 -7.50 0.57 -31.51
CA ASN A 395 -7.67 1.64 -30.51
C ASN A 395 -6.45 1.90 -29.61
N ILE A 396 -5.24 1.96 -30.20
CA ILE A 396 -4.04 2.29 -29.44
C ILE A 396 -4.01 3.78 -29.16
N SER A 397 -4.02 4.14 -27.89
CA SER A 397 -3.95 5.53 -27.46
C SER A 397 -3.03 5.73 -26.26
N LEU A 398 -2.58 6.96 -26.09
CA LEU A 398 -1.86 7.43 -24.90
C LEU A 398 -2.66 8.55 -24.23
N SER A 399 -2.72 8.51 -22.91
CA SER A 399 -3.40 9.52 -22.12
C SER A 399 -2.58 9.97 -20.92
N THR A 400 -2.95 11.10 -20.33
CA THR A 400 -2.33 11.59 -19.09
C THR A 400 -2.64 10.67 -17.91
N TYR A 401 -3.87 10.16 -17.83
CA TYR A 401 -4.36 9.17 -16.87
C TYR A 401 -5.65 8.54 -17.39
N ASP A 402 -6.02 7.39 -16.82
CA ASP A 402 -7.33 6.76 -16.99
C ASP A 402 -7.85 6.27 -15.63
N HIS A 403 -8.40 7.21 -14.87
CA HIS A 403 -8.88 6.91 -13.52
C HIS A 403 -10.10 6.01 -13.53
N MET A 404 -10.96 6.13 -14.55
CA MET A 404 -12.17 5.32 -14.59
C MET A 404 -11.92 3.88 -15.00
N ALA A 405 -10.93 3.60 -15.86
CA ALA A 405 -10.51 2.22 -16.13
C ALA A 405 -10.01 1.54 -14.83
N ASN A 406 -9.10 2.18 -14.11
CA ASN A 406 -8.59 1.65 -12.83
C ASN A 406 -9.69 1.47 -11.77
N PHE A 407 -10.67 2.38 -11.73
CA PHE A 407 -11.81 2.25 -10.83
C PHE A 407 -12.68 1.05 -11.17
N TYR A 408 -13.03 0.86 -12.44
CA TYR A 408 -13.88 -0.24 -12.85
C TYR A 408 -13.17 -1.60 -12.79
N ASP A 409 -11.86 -1.67 -13.10
CA ASP A 409 -11.06 -2.90 -12.91
C ASP A 409 -11.15 -3.38 -11.46
N ALA A 410 -10.99 -2.47 -10.50
CA ALA A 410 -11.10 -2.81 -9.10
C ALA A 410 -12.55 -3.13 -8.67
N ALA A 411 -13.56 -2.47 -9.23
CA ALA A 411 -14.98 -2.78 -8.97
C ALA A 411 -15.35 -4.16 -9.52
N GLU A 412 -14.90 -4.52 -10.73
CA GLU A 412 -15.10 -5.86 -11.31
C GLU A 412 -14.35 -6.92 -10.50
N TRP A 413 -13.10 -6.63 -10.05
CA TRP A 413 -12.39 -7.54 -9.17
C TRP A 413 -13.20 -7.83 -7.89
N LEU A 414 -13.77 -6.81 -7.27
CA LEU A 414 -14.60 -6.98 -6.07
C LEU A 414 -15.84 -7.83 -6.34
N VAL A 415 -16.52 -7.65 -7.48
CA VAL A 415 -17.67 -8.48 -7.86
C VAL A 415 -17.27 -9.94 -8.06
N ASN A 416 -16.16 -10.17 -8.79
CA ASN A 416 -15.72 -11.51 -9.19
C ASN A 416 -15.07 -12.31 -8.05
N ASN A 417 -14.51 -11.64 -7.05
CA ASN A 417 -13.77 -12.27 -5.93
C ASN A 417 -14.52 -12.21 -4.59
N GLN A 418 -15.81 -11.88 -4.60
CA GLN A 418 -16.64 -11.92 -3.40
C GLN A 418 -16.99 -13.36 -3.04
N ASP A 419 -16.73 -13.76 -1.78
CA ASP A 419 -17.17 -15.06 -1.27
C ASP A 419 -18.71 -15.09 -1.14
N GLN A 420 -19.36 -15.91 -1.93
CA GLN A 420 -20.84 -16.00 -1.99
C GLN A 420 -21.46 -16.56 -0.69
N ASN A 421 -20.71 -17.34 0.08
CA ASN A 421 -21.19 -17.93 1.34
C ASN A 421 -21.18 -16.88 2.46
N THR A 422 -20.05 -16.23 2.69
CA THR A 422 -19.91 -15.21 3.73
C THR A 422 -20.42 -13.84 3.28
N GLY A 423 -20.49 -13.59 1.98
CA GLY A 423 -20.82 -12.30 1.41
C GLY A 423 -19.67 -11.27 1.48
N GLY A 424 -18.54 -11.65 2.05
CA GLY A 424 -17.42 -10.75 2.28
C GLY A 424 -16.25 -10.93 1.29
N TRP A 425 -15.22 -10.12 1.50
CA TRP A 425 -13.93 -10.21 0.79
C TRP A 425 -12.87 -10.67 1.78
N PRO A 426 -12.54 -11.98 1.81
CA PRO A 426 -11.61 -12.55 2.78
C PRO A 426 -10.16 -12.13 2.50
N ASN A 427 -9.40 -11.94 3.56
CA ASN A 427 -7.96 -11.74 3.48
C ASN A 427 -7.25 -13.08 3.34
N PRO A 428 -6.51 -13.34 2.26
CA PRO A 428 -5.95 -14.66 1.98
C PRO A 428 -4.68 -14.99 2.79
N VAL A 429 -4.26 -14.09 3.67
CA VAL A 429 -3.02 -14.21 4.47
C VAL A 429 -3.31 -14.19 5.96
N ARG A 430 -2.43 -14.79 6.74
CA ARG A 430 -2.48 -14.75 8.21
C ARG A 430 -2.13 -13.36 8.73
N ARG A 431 -2.66 -13.01 9.90
CA ARG A 431 -2.35 -11.76 10.57
C ARG A 431 -2.11 -11.99 12.07
N SER A 432 -0.90 -11.72 12.52
CA SER A 432 -0.55 -11.68 13.95
C SER A 432 -0.69 -10.26 14.47
N LEU A 433 -1.35 -10.14 15.60
CA LEU A 433 -1.54 -8.89 16.34
C LEU A 433 -1.04 -9.13 17.76
N ASN A 434 -0.23 -8.21 18.27
CA ASN A 434 0.35 -8.36 19.60
C ASN A 434 -0.73 -8.49 20.68
N GLY A 435 -0.60 -9.52 21.54
CA GLY A 435 -1.56 -9.83 22.59
C GLY A 435 -2.79 -10.63 22.15
N PHE A 436 -2.97 -10.94 20.87
CA PHE A 436 -4.11 -11.70 20.33
C PHE A 436 -3.67 -13.00 19.67
N ALA A 437 -4.60 -13.95 19.59
CA ALA A 437 -4.40 -15.12 18.75
C ALA A 437 -4.28 -14.71 17.27
N GLU A 438 -3.43 -15.42 16.53
CA GLU A 438 -3.25 -15.16 15.10
C GLU A 438 -4.56 -15.36 14.32
N LEU A 439 -4.91 -14.40 13.51
CA LEU A 439 -6.00 -14.51 12.54
C LEU A 439 -5.54 -15.41 11.38
N LYS A 440 -6.25 -16.52 11.19
CA LYS A 440 -5.98 -17.45 10.07
C LYS A 440 -6.41 -16.82 8.75
N ALA A 441 -5.75 -17.19 7.64
CA ALA A 441 -6.18 -16.79 6.30
C ALA A 441 -7.68 -17.05 6.10
N GLY A 442 -8.36 -16.14 5.42
CA GLY A 442 -9.81 -16.15 5.23
C GLY A 442 -10.59 -15.20 6.17
N TRP A 443 -9.92 -14.49 7.09
CA TRP A 443 -10.57 -13.52 7.97
C TRP A 443 -11.10 -12.29 7.21
N LEU A 444 -12.22 -11.75 7.69
CA LEU A 444 -12.86 -10.56 7.13
C LEU A 444 -12.48 -9.31 7.92
N SER A 445 -12.25 -8.20 7.25
CA SER A 445 -11.99 -6.89 7.87
C SER A 445 -13.19 -5.97 7.66
N ALA A 446 -13.78 -5.42 8.72
CA ALA A 446 -14.86 -4.44 8.57
C ALA A 446 -14.43 -3.22 7.74
N MET A 447 -13.18 -2.77 7.88
CA MET A 447 -12.62 -1.72 7.03
C MET A 447 -12.63 -2.12 5.56
N GLY A 448 -12.17 -3.34 5.25
CA GLY A 448 -12.17 -3.87 3.89
C GLY A 448 -13.58 -4.00 3.31
N GLN A 449 -14.53 -4.53 4.10
CA GLN A 449 -15.94 -4.62 3.70
C GLN A 449 -16.53 -3.24 3.42
N GLY A 450 -16.32 -2.25 4.33
CA GLY A 450 -16.83 -0.90 4.16
C GLY A 450 -16.28 -0.20 2.92
N HIS A 451 -14.96 -0.27 2.70
CA HIS A 451 -14.35 0.28 1.48
C HIS A 451 -14.88 -0.39 0.20
N ALA A 452 -15.02 -1.72 0.19
CA ALA A 452 -15.58 -2.45 -0.96
C ALA A 452 -17.04 -2.05 -1.24
N ILE A 453 -17.86 -1.92 -0.21
CA ILE A 453 -19.24 -1.44 -0.32
C ILE A 453 -19.26 0.00 -0.88
N SER A 454 -18.39 0.89 -0.42
CA SER A 454 -18.25 2.27 -0.96
C SER A 454 -17.91 2.29 -2.44
N VAL A 455 -16.99 1.41 -2.89
CA VAL A 455 -16.65 1.25 -4.32
C VAL A 455 -17.87 0.81 -5.11
N LEU A 456 -18.52 -0.26 -4.67
CA LEU A 456 -19.65 -0.86 -5.39
C LEU A 456 -20.89 0.07 -5.42
N ALA A 457 -21.12 0.84 -4.38
CA ALA A 457 -22.16 1.87 -4.34
C ALA A 457 -21.92 2.96 -5.40
N ARG A 458 -20.68 3.41 -5.54
CA ARG A 458 -20.25 4.36 -6.59
C ARG A 458 -20.31 3.76 -7.99
N ALA A 459 -19.86 2.50 -8.14
CA ALA A 459 -19.91 1.79 -9.41
C ALA A 459 -21.37 1.60 -9.88
N TYR A 460 -22.27 1.22 -8.98
CA TYR A 460 -23.71 1.14 -9.26
C TYR A 460 -24.26 2.49 -9.75
N TRP A 461 -23.93 3.56 -9.06
CA TRP A 461 -24.38 4.91 -9.45
C TRP A 461 -23.77 5.35 -10.79
N LYS A 462 -22.45 5.24 -10.95
CA LYS A 462 -21.72 5.73 -12.13
C LYS A 462 -22.03 4.95 -13.40
N SER A 463 -22.38 3.64 -13.29
CA SER A 463 -22.77 2.79 -14.41
C SER A 463 -24.23 3.00 -14.88
N GLY A 464 -24.98 3.91 -14.27
CA GLY A 464 -26.40 4.08 -14.57
C GLY A 464 -27.30 2.97 -13.99
N GLY A 465 -26.83 2.25 -12.98
CA GLY A 465 -27.64 1.28 -12.23
C GLY A 465 -27.34 -0.19 -12.54
N ASP A 466 -26.12 -0.54 -12.91
CA ASP A 466 -25.74 -1.96 -13.10
C ASP A 466 -25.96 -2.78 -11.82
N LYS A 467 -26.91 -3.69 -11.90
CA LYS A 467 -27.38 -4.50 -10.76
C LYS A 467 -26.32 -5.45 -10.21
N ARG A 468 -25.24 -5.76 -10.95
CA ARG A 468 -24.14 -6.62 -10.46
C ARG A 468 -23.46 -5.96 -9.28
N TYR A 469 -23.12 -4.67 -9.37
CA TYR A 469 -22.51 -3.90 -8.28
C TYR A 469 -23.42 -3.80 -7.07
N LEU A 470 -24.71 -3.50 -7.30
CA LEU A 470 -25.69 -3.41 -6.22
C LEU A 470 -25.86 -4.75 -5.50
N LYS A 471 -25.93 -5.86 -6.24
CA LYS A 471 -26.06 -7.22 -5.67
C LYS A 471 -24.84 -7.56 -4.80
N ALA A 472 -23.63 -7.26 -5.28
CA ALA A 472 -22.41 -7.51 -4.52
C ALA A 472 -22.34 -6.62 -3.27
N ALA A 473 -22.70 -5.33 -3.36
CA ALA A 473 -22.76 -4.44 -2.21
C ALA A 473 -23.74 -4.92 -1.14
N ALA A 474 -24.96 -5.34 -1.56
CA ALA A 474 -25.98 -5.89 -0.65
C ALA A 474 -25.52 -7.19 0.03
N LEU A 475 -24.87 -8.08 -0.74
CA LEU A 475 -24.31 -9.32 -0.20
C LEU A 475 -23.21 -9.02 0.84
N GLY A 476 -22.43 -7.95 0.62
CA GLY A 476 -21.40 -7.44 1.53
C GLY A 476 -21.90 -7.00 2.92
N LEU A 477 -23.22 -6.92 3.13
CA LEU A 477 -23.82 -6.68 4.45
C LEU A 477 -23.87 -7.94 5.35
N LYS A 478 -23.73 -9.14 4.79
CA LYS A 478 -23.77 -10.39 5.59
C LYS A 478 -22.74 -10.43 6.72
N PRO A 479 -21.46 -10.04 6.53
CA PRO A 479 -20.45 -10.05 7.59
C PRO A 479 -20.83 -9.22 8.82
N TYR A 480 -21.60 -8.16 8.66
CA TYR A 480 -22.03 -7.28 9.74
C TYR A 480 -23.10 -7.89 10.67
N ARG A 481 -23.77 -8.96 10.22
CA ARG A 481 -24.76 -9.72 11.00
C ARG A 481 -24.11 -10.82 11.85
N VAL A 482 -22.88 -11.21 11.52
CA VAL A 482 -22.20 -12.37 12.10
C VAL A 482 -21.10 -11.91 13.04
N PHE A 483 -21.10 -12.46 14.27
CA PHE A 483 -20.03 -12.19 15.24
C PHE A 483 -18.66 -12.65 14.74
N SER A 484 -17.61 -11.97 15.16
CA SER A 484 -16.21 -12.30 14.85
C SER A 484 -15.86 -13.77 15.13
N LYS A 485 -16.37 -14.34 16.22
CA LYS A 485 -16.23 -15.76 16.56
C LYS A 485 -16.86 -16.71 15.52
N GLY A 486 -17.86 -16.24 14.79
CA GLY A 486 -18.54 -16.97 13.72
C GLY A 486 -18.01 -16.66 12.32
N GLY A 487 -16.89 -15.93 12.20
CA GLY A 487 -16.29 -15.58 10.92
C GLY A 487 -16.80 -14.27 10.30
N GLY A 488 -17.63 -13.50 11.00
CA GLY A 488 -18.05 -12.15 10.59
C GLY A 488 -17.18 -11.05 11.16
N VAL A 489 -17.70 -9.83 11.21
CA VAL A 489 -17.00 -8.65 11.71
C VAL A 489 -17.67 -8.02 12.94
N LEU A 490 -18.80 -8.57 13.40
CA LEU A 490 -19.55 -8.00 14.51
C LEU A 490 -18.89 -8.33 15.85
N ALA A 491 -18.75 -7.33 16.71
CA ALA A 491 -18.41 -7.45 18.12
C ALA A 491 -19.38 -6.64 18.99
N ARG A 492 -19.31 -6.82 20.30
CA ARG A 492 -20.04 -5.98 21.26
C ARG A 492 -19.10 -5.51 22.37
N PHE A 493 -19.12 -4.22 22.64
CA PHE A 493 -18.48 -3.67 23.81
C PHE A 493 -19.48 -3.67 24.98
N MET A 494 -19.08 -4.26 26.11
CA MET A 494 -19.91 -4.42 27.33
C MET A 494 -21.29 -5.05 27.03
N ASP A 495 -21.36 -5.98 26.09
CA ASP A 495 -22.58 -6.67 25.60
C ASP A 495 -23.72 -5.72 25.13
N LYS A 496 -23.43 -4.44 24.99
CA LYS A 496 -24.40 -3.40 24.67
C LYS A 496 -24.14 -2.72 23.34
N TYR A 497 -22.90 -2.27 23.08
CA TYR A 497 -22.56 -1.43 21.95
C TYR A 497 -22.00 -2.24 20.81
N PHE A 498 -22.64 -2.22 19.65
CA PHE A 498 -22.22 -2.92 18.46
C PHE A 498 -20.97 -2.27 17.84
N TRP A 499 -19.99 -3.09 17.50
CA TRP A 499 -18.77 -2.67 16.86
C TRP A 499 -18.44 -3.56 15.66
N TYR A 500 -17.86 -3.01 14.61
CA TYR A 500 -17.46 -3.75 13.42
C TYR A 500 -15.93 -3.79 13.38
N GLU A 501 -15.40 -5.00 13.58
CA GLU A 501 -13.96 -5.22 13.82
C GLU A 501 -13.16 -5.09 12.52
N GLU A 502 -12.14 -4.21 12.52
CA GLU A 502 -11.11 -4.21 11.48
C GLU A 502 -10.32 -5.53 11.49
N TYR A 503 -9.99 -5.99 12.69
CA TYR A 503 -9.39 -7.30 12.94
C TYR A 503 -10.31 -8.09 13.86
N PRO A 504 -10.96 -9.17 13.37
CA PRO A 504 -11.95 -9.91 14.15
C PRO A 504 -11.30 -10.81 15.20
N THR A 505 -10.58 -10.21 16.15
CA THR A 505 -9.87 -10.88 17.23
C THR A 505 -10.81 -11.37 18.33
N THR A 506 -10.28 -12.25 19.19
CA THR A 506 -10.95 -12.68 20.42
C THR A 506 -9.92 -12.63 21.57
N PRO A 507 -10.15 -11.75 22.57
CA PRO A 507 -11.22 -10.75 22.67
C PRO A 507 -11.18 -9.70 21.55
N ALA A 508 -12.22 -8.88 21.43
CA ALA A 508 -12.32 -7.84 20.42
C ALA A 508 -11.29 -6.71 20.64
N SER A 509 -10.74 -6.17 19.56
CA SER A 509 -9.71 -5.13 19.60
C SER A 509 -10.26 -3.69 19.57
N PHE A 510 -11.41 -3.49 18.96
CA PHE A 510 -12.11 -2.20 18.84
C PHE A 510 -11.25 -1.11 18.18
N VAL A 511 -10.76 -1.39 16.95
CA VAL A 511 -9.97 -0.43 16.17
C VAL A 511 -10.84 0.71 15.68
N LEU A 512 -10.45 1.97 15.93
CA LEU A 512 -11.30 3.13 15.67
C LEU A 512 -11.41 3.48 14.17
N ASN A 513 -10.28 3.67 13.49
CA ASN A 513 -10.30 4.10 12.08
C ASN A 513 -10.99 3.09 11.17
N GLY A 514 -10.75 1.81 11.36
CA GLY A 514 -11.38 0.74 10.57
C GLY A 514 -12.88 0.66 10.80
N PHE A 515 -13.32 0.88 12.03
CA PHE A 515 -14.73 0.97 12.37
C PHE A 515 -15.40 2.14 11.65
N ILE A 516 -14.81 3.34 11.69
CA ILE A 516 -15.40 4.53 11.03
C ILE A 516 -15.44 4.34 9.51
N TYR A 517 -14.40 3.76 8.89
CA TYR A 517 -14.43 3.42 7.46
C TYR A 517 -15.57 2.45 7.12
N SER A 518 -15.86 1.50 8.00
CA SER A 518 -17.02 0.61 7.80
C SER A 518 -18.35 1.36 7.83
N LEU A 519 -18.49 2.33 8.74
CA LEU A 519 -19.68 3.20 8.82
C LEU A 519 -19.86 4.03 7.54
N LEU A 520 -18.78 4.57 6.98
CA LEU A 520 -18.86 5.32 5.72
C LEU A 520 -19.34 4.44 4.57
N GLY A 521 -18.89 3.18 4.48
CA GLY A 521 -19.40 2.24 3.48
C GLY A 521 -20.89 1.93 3.63
N LEU A 522 -21.34 1.73 4.86
CA LEU A 522 -22.75 1.53 5.17
C LEU A 522 -23.59 2.78 4.84
N TYR A 523 -23.10 3.97 5.13
CA TYR A 523 -23.73 5.23 4.76
C TYR A 523 -23.83 5.41 3.25
N ASP A 524 -22.77 5.10 2.51
CA ASP A 524 -22.71 5.22 1.05
C ASP A 524 -23.79 4.32 0.41
N LEU A 525 -23.90 3.07 0.86
CA LEU A 525 -24.91 2.14 0.37
C LEU A 525 -26.32 2.58 0.76
N ASN A 526 -26.52 3.03 2.01
CA ASN A 526 -27.82 3.58 2.44
C ASN A 526 -28.27 4.76 1.56
N SER A 527 -27.32 5.59 1.12
CA SER A 527 -27.64 6.81 0.35
C SER A 527 -27.85 6.56 -1.14
N THR A 528 -27.37 5.43 -1.67
CA THR A 528 -27.35 5.18 -3.13
C THR A 528 -28.24 4.02 -3.58
N ALA A 529 -28.51 3.08 -2.69
CA ALA A 529 -29.28 1.87 -3.00
C ALA A 529 -30.79 2.09 -2.96
N PRO A 530 -31.60 1.21 -3.61
CA PRO A 530 -33.04 1.14 -3.41
C PRO A 530 -33.43 0.87 -1.95
N SER A 531 -34.61 1.32 -1.54
CA SER A 531 -35.08 1.40 -0.14
C SER A 531 -34.88 0.12 0.69
N PHE A 532 -35.12 -1.06 0.12
CA PHE A 532 -35.01 -2.32 0.87
C PHE A 532 -33.55 -2.67 1.28
N ILE A 533 -32.55 -2.36 0.43
CA ILE A 533 -31.11 -2.51 0.76
C ILE A 533 -30.66 -1.32 1.60
N ALA A 534 -31.06 -0.11 1.23
CA ALA A 534 -30.74 1.11 1.94
C ALA A 534 -31.14 1.05 3.41
N ASN A 535 -32.37 0.57 3.72
CA ASN A 535 -32.86 0.46 5.09
C ASN A 535 -31.96 -0.44 5.95
N GLU A 536 -31.50 -1.57 5.45
CA GLU A 536 -30.62 -2.46 6.20
C GLU A 536 -29.24 -1.84 6.44
N ALA A 537 -28.63 -1.29 5.40
CA ALA A 537 -27.36 -0.58 5.53
C ALA A 537 -27.48 0.60 6.51
N GLY A 538 -28.59 1.34 6.45
CA GLY A 538 -28.93 2.42 7.35
C GLY A 538 -29.08 1.96 8.80
N GLN A 539 -29.68 0.81 9.08
CA GLN A 539 -29.78 0.23 10.41
C GLN A 539 -28.40 -0.06 11.01
N PHE A 540 -27.52 -0.72 10.24
CA PHE A 540 -26.14 -0.97 10.69
C PHE A 540 -25.36 0.33 10.91
N PHE A 541 -25.51 1.31 10.02
CA PHE A 541 -24.92 2.63 10.19
C PHE A 541 -25.38 3.30 11.49
N GLN A 542 -26.69 3.36 11.76
CA GLN A 542 -27.24 3.97 12.96
C GLN A 542 -26.80 3.26 14.24
N GLN A 543 -26.81 1.92 14.26
CA GLN A 543 -26.32 1.13 15.39
C GLN A 543 -24.83 1.44 15.66
N GLY A 544 -24.03 1.52 14.62
CA GLY A 544 -22.62 1.87 14.75
C GLY A 544 -22.40 3.31 15.22
N MET A 545 -23.17 4.27 14.73
CA MET A 545 -23.10 5.67 15.18
C MET A 545 -23.47 5.83 16.67
N ILE A 546 -24.48 5.09 17.15
CA ILE A 546 -24.81 5.05 18.58
C ILE A 546 -23.61 4.54 19.38
N SER A 547 -22.98 3.47 18.93
CA SER A 547 -21.79 2.90 19.58
C SER A 547 -20.60 3.86 19.55
N LEU A 548 -20.32 4.45 18.39
CA LEU A 548 -19.26 5.44 18.24
C LEU A 548 -19.42 6.57 19.24
N LYS A 549 -20.60 7.19 19.32
CA LYS A 549 -20.85 8.31 20.23
C LYS A 549 -20.67 7.92 21.70
N ASN A 550 -21.08 6.72 22.11
CA ASN A 550 -20.93 6.26 23.48
C ASN A 550 -19.49 5.85 23.86
N MET A 551 -18.69 5.43 22.88
CA MET A 551 -17.33 4.91 23.10
C MET A 551 -16.24 5.91 22.72
N LEU A 552 -16.57 7.01 22.03
CA LEU A 552 -15.61 7.93 21.42
C LEU A 552 -14.58 8.47 22.42
N LEU A 553 -15.02 8.85 23.62
CA LEU A 553 -14.14 9.38 24.67
C LEU A 553 -13.16 8.35 25.25
N LEU A 554 -13.40 7.05 25.06
CA LEU A 554 -12.45 5.99 25.48
C LEU A 554 -11.18 6.01 24.65
N PHE A 555 -11.23 6.61 23.48
CA PHE A 555 -10.06 6.76 22.59
C PHE A 555 -9.25 8.03 22.83
N ASP A 556 -9.74 8.94 23.67
CA ASP A 556 -9.06 10.20 23.96
C ASP A 556 -7.98 10.01 25.03
N THR A 557 -6.74 10.35 24.72
CA THR A 557 -5.60 10.22 25.65
C THR A 557 -5.23 11.54 26.34
N GLY A 558 -5.92 12.64 26.02
CA GLY A 558 -5.58 13.98 26.52
C GLY A 558 -4.52 14.70 25.69
N SER A 559 -3.76 13.99 24.84
CA SER A 559 -2.71 14.55 23.95
C SER A 559 -2.69 13.93 22.57
N GLY A 560 -3.58 12.99 22.29
CA GLY A 560 -3.73 12.25 21.06
C GLY A 560 -4.87 11.27 21.16
N THR A 561 -4.81 10.16 20.42
CA THR A 561 -5.84 9.13 20.47
C THR A 561 -5.23 7.73 20.62
N SER A 562 -5.99 6.81 21.21
CA SER A 562 -5.70 5.38 21.13
C SER A 562 -6.10 4.86 19.75
N TYR A 563 -5.29 3.95 19.19
CA TYR A 563 -5.59 3.28 17.93
C TYR A 563 -6.74 2.29 18.08
N ASP A 564 -6.73 1.55 19.19
CA ASP A 564 -7.74 0.57 19.58
C ASP A 564 -7.95 0.54 21.09
N LEU A 565 -8.91 -0.27 21.56
CA LEU A 565 -9.19 -0.43 22.99
C LEU A 565 -8.71 -1.76 23.56
N ARG A 566 -7.67 -2.38 22.97
CA ARG A 566 -7.10 -3.66 23.47
C ARG A 566 -6.72 -3.63 24.94
N HIS A 567 -6.33 -2.48 25.46
CA HIS A 567 -5.96 -2.32 26.87
C HIS A 567 -7.12 -2.63 27.83
N LEU A 568 -8.37 -2.40 27.41
CA LEU A 568 -9.55 -2.72 28.23
C LEU A 568 -9.83 -4.23 28.25
N SER A 569 -9.46 -4.96 27.19
CA SER A 569 -9.72 -6.40 27.07
C SER A 569 -8.55 -7.28 27.49
N LEU A 570 -7.31 -6.79 27.34
CA LEU A 570 -6.09 -7.55 27.61
C LEU A 570 -5.36 -7.12 28.88
N GLY A 571 -5.73 -5.98 29.49
CA GLY A 571 -5.03 -5.45 30.67
C GLY A 571 -3.60 -4.97 30.39
N VAL A 572 -3.32 -4.57 29.15
CA VAL A 572 -2.01 -4.05 28.70
C VAL A 572 -2.06 -2.53 28.59
N ALA A 573 -0.94 -1.89 28.28
CA ALA A 573 -0.90 -0.45 28.02
C ALA A 573 -1.77 -0.07 26.79
N PRO A 574 -2.36 1.15 26.76
CA PRO A 574 -3.07 1.65 25.60
C PRO A 574 -2.20 1.66 24.34
N ASN A 575 -2.72 1.17 23.23
CA ASN A 575 -2.08 1.24 21.92
C ASN A 575 -2.31 2.63 21.33
N LEU A 576 -1.35 3.52 21.51
CA LEU A 576 -1.45 4.90 21.03
C LEU A 576 -1.43 4.96 19.50
N ALA A 577 -2.32 5.75 18.94
CA ALA A 577 -2.31 6.04 17.52
C ALA A 577 -1.06 6.84 17.16
N ARG A 578 -0.32 6.35 16.16
CA ARG A 578 0.72 7.16 15.52
C ARG A 578 0.08 8.44 14.98
N TRP A 579 0.91 9.44 14.71
CA TRP A 579 0.42 10.76 14.32
C TRP A 579 -0.41 10.78 13.04
N ASP A 580 -0.08 9.91 12.09
CA ASP A 580 -0.85 9.71 10.85
C ASP A 580 -2.23 9.07 11.11
N TYR A 581 -2.31 8.10 12.04
CA TYR A 581 -3.60 7.53 12.46
C TYR A 581 -4.42 8.51 13.29
N HIS A 582 -3.76 9.30 14.16
CA HIS A 582 -4.46 10.35 14.88
C HIS A 582 -5.10 11.37 13.92
N ALA A 583 -4.34 11.84 12.92
CA ALA A 583 -4.88 12.72 11.86
C ALA A 583 -6.02 12.05 11.07
N THR A 584 -5.93 10.73 10.84
CA THR A 584 -7.01 9.97 10.20
C THR A 584 -8.28 9.99 11.06
N HIS A 585 -8.18 9.77 12.37
CA HIS A 585 -9.31 9.85 13.29
C HIS A 585 -9.95 11.25 13.27
N VAL A 586 -9.14 12.31 13.30
CA VAL A 586 -9.64 13.70 13.19
C VAL A 586 -10.38 13.91 11.88
N ASN A 587 -9.77 13.53 10.75
CA ASN A 587 -10.37 13.67 9.42
C ASN A 587 -11.70 12.91 9.30
N GLN A 588 -11.75 11.70 9.85
CA GLN A 588 -12.96 10.87 9.86
C GLN A 588 -14.08 11.51 10.69
N LEU A 589 -13.76 12.06 11.88
CA LEU A 589 -14.75 12.72 12.70
C LEU A 589 -15.24 14.03 12.10
N LEU A 590 -14.35 14.84 11.50
CA LEU A 590 -14.73 16.04 10.76
C LEU A 590 -15.71 15.72 9.64
N LEU A 591 -15.48 14.61 8.92
CA LEU A 591 -16.39 14.15 7.88
C LEU A 591 -17.73 13.69 8.47
N LEU A 592 -17.71 12.84 9.50
CA LEU A 592 -18.92 12.35 10.16
C LEU A 592 -19.77 13.49 10.74
N ALA A 593 -19.14 14.58 11.23
CA ALA A 593 -19.84 15.76 11.68
C ALA A 593 -20.64 16.47 10.57
N THR A 594 -20.33 16.22 9.30
CA THR A 594 -21.13 16.70 8.18
C THR A 594 -22.33 15.82 7.86
N ILE A 595 -22.35 14.57 8.37
CA ILE A 595 -23.42 13.60 8.21
C ILE A 595 -24.36 13.62 9.40
N ASP A 596 -23.81 13.60 10.61
CA ASP A 596 -24.52 13.62 11.89
C ASP A 596 -24.12 14.89 12.69
N ASN A 597 -25.07 15.80 12.85
CA ASN A 597 -24.86 17.10 13.50
C ASN A 597 -24.72 17.00 15.03
N ASP A 598 -24.47 15.82 15.59
CA ASP A 598 -24.29 15.66 17.03
C ASP A 598 -23.07 16.48 17.52
N PRO A 599 -23.28 17.39 18.50
CA PRO A 599 -22.20 18.23 19.03
C PRO A 599 -21.03 17.44 19.64
N LEU A 600 -21.26 16.20 20.07
CA LEU A 600 -20.19 15.35 20.61
C LEU A 600 -19.15 15.05 19.52
N ILE A 601 -19.57 14.72 18.31
CA ILE A 601 -18.66 14.39 17.20
C ILE A 601 -17.83 15.62 16.83
N SER A 602 -18.47 16.75 16.58
CA SER A 602 -17.80 17.97 16.17
C SER A 602 -16.84 18.52 17.24
N ARG A 603 -17.26 18.54 18.52
CA ARG A 603 -16.41 18.98 19.63
C ARG A 603 -15.21 18.04 19.84
N THR A 604 -15.40 16.73 19.71
CA THR A 604 -14.30 15.77 19.82
C THR A 604 -13.33 15.92 18.66
N ALA A 605 -13.84 16.11 17.43
CA ALA A 605 -13.00 16.37 16.26
C ALA A 605 -12.12 17.62 16.44
N GLU A 606 -12.70 18.74 16.87
CA GLU A 606 -11.95 19.99 17.12
C GLU A 606 -10.96 19.85 18.28
N ARG A 607 -11.33 19.13 19.34
CA ARG A 607 -10.43 18.85 20.47
C ARG A 607 -9.21 18.03 20.00
N TRP A 608 -9.44 16.93 19.29
CA TRP A 608 -8.36 16.09 18.78
C TRP A 608 -7.50 16.78 17.72
N LYS A 609 -8.12 17.62 16.89
CA LYS A 609 -7.39 18.50 15.97
C LYS A 609 -6.49 19.47 16.75
N GLY A 610 -6.96 20.00 17.89
CA GLY A 610 -6.16 20.85 18.76
C GLY A 610 -4.86 20.20 19.23
N TYR A 611 -4.85 18.89 19.50
CA TYR A 611 -3.64 18.16 19.89
C TYR A 611 -2.54 18.18 18.82
N MET A 612 -2.87 18.36 17.53
CA MET A 612 -1.90 18.44 16.45
C MET A 612 -1.20 19.80 16.30
N PHE A 613 -1.75 20.84 16.95
CA PHE A 613 -1.26 22.21 16.80
C PHE A 613 -0.72 22.80 18.11
N VAL A 614 -0.80 22.07 19.21
CA VAL A 614 -0.19 22.50 20.46
C VAL A 614 1.32 22.26 20.33
N SER A 615 2.05 23.31 19.95
CA SER A 615 3.49 23.38 20.20
C SER A 615 3.67 23.50 21.72
N CYS A 616 4.36 22.56 22.31
CA CYS A 616 4.84 22.68 23.68
C CYS A 616 5.85 23.83 23.76
#